data_a19e8cdd54ec3b304dc73cb21d32abe7
#
_entry.id   a19e8cdd54ec3b304dc73cb21d32abe7
#
_cell.length_a   1.000
_cell.length_b   1.000
_cell.length_c   1.000
_cell.angle_alpha   90.00
_cell.angle_beta   90.00
_cell.angle_gamma   90.00
#
_symmetry.space_group_name_H-M   'P 1'
#
loop_
_entity.id
_entity.type
_entity.pdbx_description
1 polymer ?
#
loop_
_entity_poly.entity_id
_entity_poly.type
_entity_poly.pdbx_seq_one_letter_code
_entity_poly.pdbx_strand_id
1 'polypeptide(L)'
;MTMHRFGQTRGARRCDHLLQTPDTFVRAPLPGMKGATAIVHAAPAIGAKFTQYTAEFEAGGTLGSTEAQRFVYVLEGQLEIDGDLLESGGYVWLPPAAPALIRAAIRSRAAVIEKPYVALAGIPCPTMFRGTETALTPTPLFSDPDVQVRSLIPSDPAFDLAVNTMTFQPGASLPMVEIHVMEHGLSMLQGNGIYRLGDHWYPVEAGDFIWMAPYLPQWFGALGKKPARYLIFKDWNRLP
;
A
#
# COMPACT_ATOMS: atom_id res chain seq x y z
N MET A 1 -28.71 -5.33 12.36
CA MET A 1 -28.04 -6.39 13.14
C MET A 1 -27.36 -7.32 12.15
N THR A 2 -26.07 -7.14 11.90
CA THR A 2 -25.31 -7.95 10.93
C THR A 2 -25.04 -9.29 11.61
N MET A 3 -25.65 -10.35 11.10
CA MET A 3 -25.32 -11.71 11.57
C MET A 3 -23.86 -11.99 11.23
N HIS A 4 -23.00 -12.08 12.23
CA HIS A 4 -21.65 -12.60 12.05
C HIS A 4 -21.74 -14.03 11.51
N ARG A 5 -21.35 -14.23 10.26
CA ARG A 5 -21.23 -15.55 9.65
C ARG A 5 -19.93 -16.17 10.15
N PHE A 6 -19.97 -16.83 11.30
CA PHE A 6 -18.81 -17.58 11.80
C PHE A 6 -18.32 -18.56 10.73
N GLY A 7 -17.00 -18.50 10.44
CA GLY A 7 -16.37 -19.39 9.49
C GLY A 7 -16.53 -19.04 8.01
N GLN A 8 -17.12 -17.88 7.66
CA GLN A 8 -17.23 -17.40 6.28
C GLN A 8 -16.51 -16.07 6.11
N THR A 9 -15.23 -16.12 5.82
CA THR A 9 -14.46 -14.96 5.35
C THR A 9 -14.18 -15.09 3.86
N ARG A 10 -14.03 -13.93 3.16
CA ARG A 10 -13.45 -13.89 1.82
C ARG A 10 -11.92 -13.99 1.87
N GLY A 11 -11.32 -13.79 3.06
CA GLY A 11 -9.88 -13.87 3.28
C GLY A 11 -9.32 -15.24 2.88
N ALA A 12 -8.15 -15.26 2.27
CA ALA A 12 -7.46 -16.47 1.84
C ALA A 12 -5.96 -16.33 2.04
N ARG A 13 -5.31 -17.40 2.54
CA ARG A 13 -3.86 -17.46 2.67
C ARG A 13 -3.34 -18.68 1.92
N ARG A 14 -2.36 -18.44 1.04
CA ARG A 14 -1.58 -19.44 0.31
C ARG A 14 -0.09 -19.22 0.55
N CYS A 15 0.75 -20.10 0.03
CA CYS A 15 2.20 -19.95 0.14
C CYS A 15 2.74 -18.75 -0.68
N ASP A 16 2.04 -18.36 -1.73
CA ASP A 16 2.44 -17.35 -2.72
C ASP A 16 1.56 -16.09 -2.73
N HIS A 17 0.44 -16.08 -2.00
CA HIS A 17 -0.40 -14.90 -1.86
C HIS A 17 -1.26 -14.90 -0.61
N LEU A 18 -1.72 -13.71 -0.25
CA LEU A 18 -2.67 -13.45 0.81
C LEU A 18 -3.75 -12.49 0.32
N LEU A 19 -5.02 -12.82 0.52
CA LEU A 19 -6.12 -11.85 0.57
C LEU A 19 -6.54 -11.70 2.03
N GLN A 20 -6.38 -10.51 2.58
CA GLN A 20 -6.83 -10.15 3.92
C GLN A 20 -8.00 -9.18 3.82
N THR A 21 -9.10 -9.51 4.46
CA THR A 21 -10.36 -8.74 4.42
C THR A 21 -10.64 -8.10 5.77
N PRO A 22 -11.44 -7.01 5.85
CA PRO A 22 -11.66 -6.25 7.09
C PRO A 22 -12.18 -7.07 8.27
N ASP A 23 -12.91 -8.15 8.01
CA ASP A 23 -13.41 -9.08 9.03
C ASP A 23 -12.31 -9.92 9.68
N THR A 24 -11.10 -9.95 9.10
CA THR A 24 -9.92 -10.67 9.62
C THR A 24 -8.88 -9.74 10.27
N PHE A 25 -9.16 -8.45 10.36
CA PHE A 25 -8.21 -7.46 10.87
C PHE A 25 -8.00 -7.57 12.39
N VAL A 26 -6.75 -7.68 12.78
CA VAL A 26 -6.31 -7.62 14.18
C VAL A 26 -5.60 -6.30 14.43
N ARG A 27 -5.99 -5.59 15.47
CA ARG A 27 -5.43 -4.29 15.87
C ARG A 27 -4.53 -4.46 17.07
N ALA A 28 -3.29 -4.00 16.95
CA ALA A 28 -2.34 -3.98 18.06
C ALA A 28 -1.36 -2.80 17.87
N PRO A 29 -0.86 -2.18 18.94
CA PRO A 29 0.20 -1.20 18.80
C PRO A 29 1.49 -1.85 18.34
N LEU A 30 2.22 -1.19 17.42
CA LEU A 30 3.59 -1.55 17.08
C LEU A 30 4.60 -0.73 17.92
N PRO A 31 5.87 -1.16 18.00
CA PRO A 31 6.92 -0.36 18.62
C PRO A 31 6.95 1.06 18.07
N GLY A 32 7.10 2.07 18.95
CA GLY A 32 7.09 3.48 18.57
C GLY A 32 5.71 4.11 18.43
N MET A 33 4.61 3.36 18.53
CA MET A 33 3.24 3.90 18.52
C MET A 33 2.82 4.33 19.92
N LYS A 34 2.17 5.53 19.99
CA LYS A 34 1.46 6.03 21.19
C LYS A 34 0.13 6.61 20.75
N GLY A 35 -0.97 6.22 21.40
CA GLY A 35 -2.31 6.63 20.97
C GLY A 35 -2.62 6.20 19.52
N ALA A 36 -2.04 5.09 19.07
CA ALA A 36 -2.21 4.54 17.74
C ALA A 36 -2.15 3.01 17.78
N THR A 37 -2.79 2.37 16.82
CA THR A 37 -2.74 0.93 16.58
C THR A 37 -2.45 0.64 15.12
N ALA A 38 -1.93 -0.55 14.83
CA ALA A 38 -1.71 -1.02 13.48
C ALA A 38 -2.56 -2.26 13.18
N ILE A 39 -2.98 -2.36 11.93
CA ILE A 39 -3.44 -3.60 11.31
C ILE A 39 -2.32 -4.06 10.38
N VAL A 40 -1.54 -5.06 10.81
CA VAL A 40 -0.43 -5.59 10.00
C VAL A 40 -1.02 -6.47 8.89
N HIS A 41 -0.71 -6.12 7.66
CA HIS A 41 -1.18 -6.80 6.46
C HIS A 41 -0.13 -7.77 5.90
N ALA A 42 1.10 -7.30 5.73
CA ALA A 42 2.23 -8.10 5.29
C ALA A 42 3.44 -7.84 6.19
N ALA A 43 4.25 -8.87 6.43
CA ALA A 43 5.47 -8.80 7.21
C ALA A 43 6.38 -9.98 6.83
N PRO A 44 7.67 -9.98 7.20
CA PRO A 44 8.60 -11.09 6.92
C PRO A 44 8.10 -12.47 7.40
N ALA A 45 7.26 -12.52 8.41
CA ALA A 45 6.67 -13.76 8.92
C ALA A 45 5.78 -14.52 7.90
N ILE A 46 5.30 -13.86 6.84
CA ILE A 46 4.56 -14.52 5.74
C ILE A 46 5.40 -14.75 4.51
N GLY A 47 6.69 -14.35 4.51
CA GLY A 47 7.60 -14.45 3.38
C GLY A 47 7.83 -13.12 2.63
N ALA A 48 7.17 -12.03 3.03
CA ALA A 48 7.37 -10.70 2.43
C ALA A 48 8.74 -10.11 2.81
N LYS A 49 9.36 -9.34 1.90
CA LYS A 49 10.61 -8.60 2.17
C LYS A 49 10.37 -7.20 2.72
N PHE A 50 9.14 -6.88 3.06
CA PHE A 50 8.69 -5.59 3.59
C PHE A 50 7.63 -5.81 4.68
N THR A 51 7.32 -4.74 5.42
CA THR A 51 6.15 -4.69 6.30
C THR A 51 5.18 -3.66 5.76
N GLN A 52 3.91 -4.04 5.59
CA GLN A 52 2.84 -3.11 5.25
C GLN A 52 1.72 -3.22 6.27
N TYR A 53 1.25 -2.08 6.76
CA TYR A 53 0.19 -2.01 7.74
C TYR A 53 -0.68 -0.76 7.55
N THR A 54 -1.90 -0.81 8.05
CA THR A 54 -2.72 0.38 8.25
C THR A 54 -2.50 0.87 9.68
N ALA A 55 -1.99 2.09 9.83
CA ALA A 55 -1.91 2.78 11.12
C ALA A 55 -3.23 3.53 11.36
N GLU A 56 -3.84 3.31 12.52
CA GLU A 56 -5.04 4.00 12.99
C GLU A 56 -4.64 4.85 14.21
N PHE A 57 -4.78 6.16 14.09
CA PHE A 57 -4.37 7.13 15.10
C PHE A 57 -5.58 7.73 15.79
N GLU A 58 -5.56 7.80 17.10
CA GLU A 58 -6.40 8.72 17.86
C GLU A 58 -5.88 10.17 17.74
N ALA A 59 -6.68 11.16 18.11
CA ALA A 59 -6.21 12.54 18.17
C ALA A 59 -5.02 12.66 19.12
N GLY A 60 -3.92 13.26 18.68
CA GLY A 60 -2.64 13.32 19.39
C GLY A 60 -1.78 12.05 19.28
N GLY A 61 -2.27 11.02 18.59
CA GLY A 61 -1.53 9.78 18.38
C GLY A 61 -0.26 9.98 17.56
N THR A 62 0.75 9.13 17.80
CA THR A 62 2.07 9.25 17.16
C THR A 62 2.62 7.90 16.70
N LEU A 63 3.48 7.97 15.66
CA LEU A 63 4.34 6.88 15.21
C LEU A 63 5.78 7.40 15.14
N GLY A 64 6.68 6.78 15.89
CA GLY A 64 8.10 7.13 15.97
C GLY A 64 8.91 6.71 14.76
N SER A 65 10.23 6.99 14.80
CA SER A 65 11.20 6.60 13.78
C SER A 65 11.36 5.09 13.63
N THR A 66 11.96 4.66 12.53
CA THR A 66 12.34 3.28 12.22
C THR A 66 13.71 3.24 11.56
N GLU A 67 14.43 2.13 11.67
CA GLU A 67 15.69 1.88 10.94
C GLU A 67 15.46 1.62 9.43
N ALA A 68 14.26 1.23 9.05
CA ALA A 68 13.87 1.01 7.66
C ALA A 68 13.56 2.34 6.96
N GLN A 69 13.63 2.37 5.63
CA GLN A 69 12.92 3.40 4.88
C GLN A 69 11.41 3.23 5.10
N ARG A 70 10.67 4.34 5.06
CA ARG A 70 9.22 4.31 5.30
C ARG A 70 8.48 5.16 4.26
N PHE A 71 7.44 4.60 3.69
CA PHE A 71 6.46 5.33 2.91
C PHE A 71 5.14 5.40 3.68
N VAL A 72 4.54 6.58 3.74
CA VAL A 72 3.26 6.82 4.41
C VAL A 72 2.30 7.50 3.43
N TYR A 73 1.10 6.96 3.32
CA TYR A 73 0.00 7.54 2.52
C TYR A 73 -1.22 7.75 3.42
N VAL A 74 -1.68 9.00 3.51
CA VAL A 74 -2.84 9.36 4.35
C VAL A 74 -4.13 8.88 3.69
N LEU A 75 -4.80 7.92 4.34
CA LEU A 75 -6.09 7.39 3.90
C LEU A 75 -7.24 8.28 4.32
N GLU A 76 -7.21 8.73 5.59
CA GLU A 76 -8.25 9.55 6.21
C GLU A 76 -7.63 10.47 7.25
N GLY A 77 -8.20 11.68 7.41
CA GLY A 77 -7.76 12.64 8.40
C GLY A 77 -6.53 13.42 7.98
N GLN A 78 -5.64 13.69 8.93
CA GLN A 78 -4.47 14.55 8.76
C GLN A 78 -3.29 14.05 9.59
N LEU A 79 -2.10 14.03 9.00
CA LEU A 79 -0.84 13.71 9.67
C LEU A 79 0.13 14.89 9.56
N GLU A 80 0.78 15.22 10.66
CA GLU A 80 1.86 16.19 10.73
C GLU A 80 3.21 15.46 10.77
N ILE A 81 4.15 15.88 9.92
CA ILE A 81 5.51 15.35 9.84
C ILE A 81 6.46 16.54 9.66
N ASP A 82 7.38 16.75 10.61
CA ASP A 82 8.35 17.85 10.60
C ASP A 82 7.71 19.23 10.39
N GLY A 83 6.53 19.46 10.99
CA GLY A 83 5.79 20.72 10.92
C GLY A 83 4.91 20.89 9.68
N ASP A 84 4.96 19.94 8.73
CA ASP A 84 4.10 19.98 7.55
C ASP A 84 2.90 19.07 7.71
N LEU A 85 1.75 19.56 7.27
CA LEU A 85 0.48 18.86 7.33
C LEU A 85 0.20 18.12 6.02
N LEU A 86 -0.04 16.82 6.14
CA LEU A 86 -0.50 15.96 5.05
C LEU A 86 -1.96 15.60 5.27
N GLU A 87 -2.81 15.93 4.31
CA GLU A 87 -4.23 15.55 4.28
C GLU A 87 -4.44 14.23 3.54
N SER A 88 -5.68 13.75 3.49
CA SER A 88 -6.05 12.55 2.74
C SER A 88 -5.56 12.62 1.28
N GLY A 89 -4.86 11.59 0.82
CA GLY A 89 -4.13 11.56 -0.45
C GLY A 89 -2.74 12.18 -0.41
N GLY A 90 -2.36 12.80 0.71
CA GLY A 90 -0.98 13.22 0.97
C GLY A 90 -0.09 12.03 1.28
N TYR A 91 1.19 12.12 0.91
CA TYR A 91 2.17 11.07 1.16
C TYR A 91 3.56 11.63 1.47
N VAL A 92 4.36 10.82 2.14
CA VAL A 92 5.77 11.09 2.41
C VAL A 92 6.59 9.82 2.27
N TRP A 93 7.79 9.95 1.73
CA TRP A 93 8.84 8.96 1.82
C TRP A 93 9.94 9.44 2.76
N LEU A 94 10.31 8.60 3.71
CA LEU A 94 11.35 8.83 4.71
C LEU A 94 12.53 7.89 4.47
N PRO A 95 13.76 8.40 4.42
CA PRO A 95 14.95 7.55 4.31
C PRO A 95 15.14 6.69 5.57
N PRO A 96 16.00 5.66 5.51
CA PRO A 96 16.36 4.86 6.68
C PRO A 96 16.83 5.72 7.86
N ALA A 97 16.43 5.33 9.06
CA ALA A 97 16.78 5.99 10.32
C ALA A 97 16.45 7.50 10.37
N ALA A 98 15.52 7.97 9.53
CA ALA A 98 15.05 9.34 9.59
C ALA A 98 14.45 9.64 11.00
N PRO A 99 14.88 10.72 11.68
CA PRO A 99 14.40 11.05 13.02
C PRO A 99 13.01 11.70 12.99
N ALA A 100 12.11 11.21 12.13
CA ALA A 100 10.80 11.77 11.92
C ALA A 100 9.78 11.22 12.93
N LEU A 101 9.01 12.12 13.54
CA LEU A 101 7.84 11.80 14.34
C LEU A 101 6.59 12.12 13.51
N ILE A 102 5.77 11.11 13.26
CA ILE A 102 4.47 11.26 12.62
C ILE A 102 3.44 11.47 13.71
N ARG A 103 2.66 12.54 13.63
CA ARG A 103 1.62 12.90 14.59
C ARG A 103 0.28 13.08 13.90
N ALA A 104 -0.79 12.61 14.50
CA ALA A 104 -2.16 12.88 14.06
C ALA A 104 -2.79 13.98 14.95
N ALA A 105 -3.16 15.13 14.37
CA ALA A 105 -3.86 16.18 15.09
C ALA A 105 -5.32 15.78 15.39
N ILE A 106 -5.92 15.02 14.51
CA ILE A 106 -7.27 14.47 14.61
C ILE A 106 -7.20 12.94 14.40
N ARG A 107 -8.30 12.24 14.64
CA ARG A 107 -8.38 10.83 14.31
C ARG A 107 -8.04 10.61 12.83
N SER A 108 -7.07 9.76 12.55
CA SER A 108 -6.51 9.61 11.21
C SER A 108 -6.14 8.16 10.92
N ARG A 109 -6.06 7.82 9.62
CA ARG A 109 -5.63 6.51 9.13
C ARG A 109 -4.60 6.68 8.02
N ALA A 110 -3.60 5.83 8.00
CA ALA A 110 -2.58 5.83 6.95
C ALA A 110 -2.18 4.41 6.56
N ALA A 111 -1.91 4.22 5.28
CA ALA A 111 -1.15 3.06 4.81
C ALA A 111 0.34 3.36 5.01
N VAL A 112 1.03 2.44 5.68
CA VAL A 112 2.46 2.54 5.97
C VAL A 112 3.17 1.33 5.39
N ILE A 113 4.27 1.60 4.68
CA ILE A 113 5.13 0.59 4.08
C ILE A 113 6.54 0.81 4.61
N GLU A 114 7.14 -0.22 5.18
CA GLU A 114 8.51 -0.21 5.69
C GLU A 114 9.31 -1.33 5.04
N LYS A 115 10.50 -1.00 4.56
CA LYS A 115 11.41 -1.94 3.91
C LYS A 115 12.85 -1.57 4.27
N PRO A 116 13.73 -2.53 4.61
CA PRO A 116 15.16 -2.25 4.67
C PRO A 116 15.62 -1.66 3.35
N TYR A 117 16.28 -0.50 3.40
CA TYR A 117 16.80 0.15 2.21
C TYR A 117 18.06 -0.56 1.70
N VAL A 118 18.08 -0.88 0.43
CA VAL A 118 19.24 -1.47 -0.24
C VAL A 118 19.93 -0.40 -1.08
N ALA A 119 21.11 0.06 -0.65
CA ALA A 119 21.86 1.08 -1.36
C ALA A 119 22.34 0.58 -2.74
N LEU A 120 22.40 1.50 -3.71
CA LEU A 120 23.05 1.27 -4.99
C LEU A 120 24.44 1.90 -4.98
N ALA A 121 25.46 1.14 -5.34
CA ALA A 121 26.83 1.61 -5.34
C ALA A 121 26.99 2.88 -6.20
N GLY A 122 27.59 3.91 -5.63
CA GLY A 122 27.83 5.20 -6.30
C GLY A 122 26.62 6.13 -6.40
N ILE A 123 25.45 5.73 -5.88
CA ILE A 123 24.25 6.57 -5.86
C ILE A 123 23.90 6.87 -4.40
N PRO A 124 23.79 8.15 -4.00
CA PRO A 124 23.42 8.51 -2.64
C PRO A 124 21.96 8.10 -2.33
N CYS A 125 21.70 7.77 -1.07
CA CYS A 125 20.32 7.60 -0.60
C CYS A 125 19.55 8.90 -0.80
N PRO A 126 18.30 8.85 -1.34
CA PRO A 126 17.49 10.04 -1.51
C PRO A 126 17.20 10.74 -0.17
N THR A 127 16.96 12.04 -0.22
CA THR A 127 16.43 12.78 0.91
C THR A 127 14.91 12.61 1.02
N MET A 128 14.37 12.85 2.22
CA MET A 128 12.93 12.87 2.45
C MET A 128 12.22 13.75 1.41
N PHE A 129 11.10 13.27 0.91
CA PHE A 129 10.19 14.07 0.08
C PHE A 129 8.74 13.73 0.40
N ARG A 130 7.85 14.63 0.01
CA ARG A 130 6.40 14.53 0.21
C ARG A 130 5.66 15.07 -1.00
N GLY A 131 4.39 14.69 -1.10
CA GLY A 131 3.52 15.13 -2.18
C GLY A 131 2.05 14.83 -1.88
N THR A 132 1.22 15.16 -2.85
CA THR A 132 -0.20 14.86 -2.84
C THR A 132 -0.56 14.14 -4.13
N GLU A 133 -1.30 13.04 -4.02
CA GLU A 133 -1.68 12.21 -5.18
C GLU A 133 -2.36 13.02 -6.28
N THR A 134 -3.25 13.96 -5.90
CA THR A 134 -4.00 14.79 -6.86
C THR A 134 -3.14 15.78 -7.63
N ALA A 135 -1.95 16.11 -7.13
CA ALA A 135 -0.99 16.96 -7.84
C ALA A 135 -0.22 16.22 -8.95
N LEU A 136 -0.28 14.89 -8.95
CA LEU A 136 0.41 14.07 -9.95
C LEU A 136 -0.46 13.88 -11.19
N THR A 137 0.14 14.08 -12.37
CA THR A 137 -0.52 13.74 -13.64
C THR A 137 -0.61 12.22 -13.79
N PRO A 138 -1.81 11.66 -13.97
CA PRO A 138 -1.94 10.23 -14.23
C PRO A 138 -1.45 9.90 -15.64
N THR A 139 -0.91 8.69 -15.81
CA THR A 139 -0.50 8.15 -17.09
C THR A 139 -1.31 6.89 -17.42
N PRO A 140 -1.78 6.72 -18.68
CA PRO A 140 -2.46 5.52 -19.10
C PRO A 140 -1.53 4.29 -18.99
N LEU A 141 -2.03 3.19 -18.43
CA LEU A 141 -1.31 1.93 -18.46
C LEU A 141 -1.44 1.28 -19.85
N PHE A 142 -0.33 0.96 -20.49
CA PHE A 142 -0.30 0.37 -21.84
C PHE A 142 -1.15 1.15 -22.87
N SER A 143 -1.21 2.48 -22.72
CA SER A 143 -2.02 3.37 -23.55
C SER A 143 -3.55 3.22 -23.40
N ASP A 144 -4.01 2.48 -22.40
CA ASP A 144 -5.42 2.36 -22.08
C ASP A 144 -5.90 3.55 -21.23
N PRO A 145 -6.76 4.45 -21.76
CA PRO A 145 -7.23 5.62 -21.02
C PRO A 145 -8.12 5.27 -19.83
N ASP A 146 -8.69 4.06 -19.78
CA ASP A 146 -9.55 3.60 -18.70
C ASP A 146 -8.77 3.03 -17.50
N VAL A 147 -7.44 2.87 -17.66
CA VAL A 147 -6.54 2.44 -16.59
C VAL A 147 -5.46 3.50 -16.36
N GLN A 148 -5.56 4.22 -15.26
CA GLN A 148 -4.69 5.36 -14.95
C GLN A 148 -3.76 5.05 -13.77
N VAL A 149 -2.47 5.37 -13.93
CA VAL A 149 -1.42 5.16 -12.93
C VAL A 149 -0.86 6.51 -12.47
N ARG A 150 -0.72 6.71 -11.16
CA ARG A 150 0.07 7.79 -10.57
C ARG A 150 1.24 7.20 -9.80
N SER A 151 2.45 7.60 -10.17
CA SER A 151 3.68 7.19 -9.48
C SER A 151 3.94 8.13 -8.31
N LEU A 152 3.79 7.63 -7.08
CA LEU A 152 3.98 8.41 -5.86
C LEU A 152 5.45 8.52 -5.46
N ILE A 153 6.31 7.64 -5.98
CA ILE A 153 7.76 7.69 -5.82
C ILE A 153 8.38 7.97 -7.19
N PRO A 154 9.38 8.87 -7.28
CA PRO A 154 10.07 9.15 -8.53
C PRO A 154 10.67 7.89 -9.17
N SER A 155 10.65 7.83 -10.51
CA SER A 155 11.32 6.77 -11.27
C SER A 155 12.83 7.06 -11.33
N ASP A 156 13.52 6.88 -10.19
CA ASP A 156 14.95 7.11 -10.03
C ASP A 156 15.61 5.83 -9.49
N PRO A 157 16.76 5.39 -10.03
CA PRO A 157 17.47 4.21 -9.56
C PRO A 157 17.88 4.25 -8.08
N ALA A 158 17.92 5.44 -7.46
CA ALA A 158 18.20 5.59 -6.04
C ALA A 158 17.13 4.95 -5.16
N PHE A 159 15.87 4.86 -5.62
CA PHE A 159 14.80 4.18 -4.88
C PHE A 159 14.80 2.68 -5.18
N ASP A 160 14.69 1.87 -4.15
CA ASP A 160 14.59 0.42 -4.24
C ASP A 160 13.16 -0.11 -3.98
N LEU A 161 12.20 0.78 -4.05
CA LEU A 161 10.77 0.50 -4.02
C LEU A 161 10.01 1.48 -4.92
N ALA A 162 8.86 1.08 -5.38
CA ALA A 162 7.91 1.96 -6.06
C ALA A 162 6.54 1.85 -5.37
N VAL A 163 5.82 2.98 -5.32
CA VAL A 163 4.45 3.02 -4.82
C VAL A 163 3.61 3.80 -5.84
N ASN A 164 2.54 3.17 -6.29
CA ASN A 164 1.63 3.76 -7.26
C ASN A 164 0.19 3.70 -6.76
N THR A 165 -0.64 4.65 -7.18
CA THR A 165 -2.07 4.41 -7.23
C THR A 165 -2.48 4.03 -8.65
N MET A 166 -3.40 3.07 -8.77
CA MET A 166 -3.98 2.67 -10.04
C MET A 166 -5.49 2.79 -9.97
N THR A 167 -6.06 3.46 -10.97
CA THR A 167 -7.51 3.69 -11.08
C THR A 167 -8.02 3.04 -12.35
N PHE A 168 -9.03 2.20 -12.21
CA PHE A 168 -9.70 1.48 -13.29
C PHE A 168 -11.12 2.01 -13.41
N GLN A 169 -11.53 2.42 -14.62
CA GLN A 169 -12.91 2.76 -14.90
C GLN A 169 -13.80 1.50 -14.80
N PRO A 170 -15.13 1.65 -14.63
CA PRO A 170 -16.04 0.51 -14.61
C PRO A 170 -15.89 -0.39 -15.84
N GLY A 171 -15.58 -1.67 -15.63
CA GLY A 171 -15.35 -2.64 -16.69
C GLY A 171 -13.93 -2.69 -17.24
N ALA A 172 -13.06 -1.75 -16.88
CA ALA A 172 -11.64 -1.79 -17.27
C ALA A 172 -10.88 -2.90 -16.52
N SER A 173 -9.85 -3.43 -17.17
CA SER A 173 -9.05 -4.52 -16.63
C SER A 173 -7.59 -4.41 -17.07
N LEU A 174 -6.71 -5.14 -16.43
CA LEU A 174 -5.38 -5.38 -16.99
C LEU A 174 -5.52 -6.10 -18.33
N PRO A 175 -4.74 -5.73 -19.36
CA PRO A 175 -4.89 -6.29 -20.72
C PRO A 175 -4.45 -7.74 -20.80
N MET A 176 -3.67 -8.22 -19.86
CA MET A 176 -3.14 -9.57 -19.80
C MET A 176 -2.93 -10.02 -18.35
N VAL A 177 -2.73 -11.31 -18.16
CA VAL A 177 -2.20 -11.87 -16.92
C VAL A 177 -0.73 -11.47 -16.83
N GLU A 178 -0.39 -10.70 -15.80
CA GLU A 178 0.97 -10.24 -15.55
C GLU A 178 1.74 -11.23 -14.68
N ILE A 179 3.04 -11.37 -14.95
CA ILE A 179 3.97 -12.13 -14.12
C ILE A 179 5.18 -11.24 -13.89
N HIS A 180 5.47 -10.89 -12.64
CA HIS A 180 6.56 -10.01 -12.27
C HIS A 180 7.57 -10.68 -11.35
N VAL A 181 8.84 -10.30 -11.48
CA VAL A 181 9.90 -10.67 -10.52
C VAL A 181 9.69 -9.99 -9.16
N MET A 182 8.96 -8.87 -9.14
CA MET A 182 8.68 -8.08 -7.96
C MET A 182 7.59 -8.73 -7.10
N GLU A 183 7.72 -8.59 -5.78
CA GLU A 183 6.59 -8.82 -4.88
C GLU A 183 5.73 -7.55 -4.75
N HIS A 184 4.49 -7.71 -4.34
CA HIS A 184 3.55 -6.62 -4.19
C HIS A 184 2.80 -6.66 -2.86
N GLY A 185 2.51 -5.46 -2.34
CA GLY A 185 1.50 -5.23 -1.30
C GLY A 185 0.48 -4.24 -1.83
N LEU A 186 -0.78 -4.62 -1.91
CA LEU A 186 -1.86 -3.86 -2.53
C LEU A 186 -2.99 -3.62 -1.53
N SER A 187 -3.37 -2.35 -1.36
CA SER A 187 -4.54 -1.95 -0.57
C SER A 187 -5.64 -1.42 -1.48
N MET A 188 -6.81 -2.05 -1.48
CA MET A 188 -7.97 -1.56 -2.21
C MET A 188 -8.52 -0.30 -1.54
N LEU A 189 -8.43 0.85 -2.23
CA LEU A 189 -8.85 2.16 -1.70
C LEU A 189 -10.31 2.47 -2.01
N GLN A 190 -10.81 2.02 -3.16
CA GLN A 190 -12.14 2.35 -3.66
C GLN A 190 -12.65 1.28 -4.62
N GLY A 191 -13.98 1.13 -4.67
CA GLY A 191 -14.65 0.26 -5.64
C GLY A 191 -14.46 -1.22 -5.32
N ASN A 192 -14.66 -2.04 -6.34
CA ASN A 192 -14.59 -3.50 -6.25
C ASN A 192 -14.19 -4.10 -7.60
N GLY A 193 -13.84 -5.37 -7.58
CA GLY A 193 -13.42 -6.09 -8.78
C GLY A 193 -13.23 -7.57 -8.55
N ILE A 194 -12.67 -8.22 -9.55
CA ILE A 194 -12.17 -9.58 -9.46
C ILE A 194 -10.65 -9.53 -9.59
N TYR A 195 -9.96 -10.15 -8.64
CA TYR A 195 -8.51 -10.33 -8.69
C TYR A 195 -8.18 -11.80 -8.93
N ARG A 196 -7.38 -12.09 -9.96
CA ARG A 196 -6.76 -13.39 -10.17
C ARG A 196 -5.40 -13.42 -9.48
N LEU A 197 -5.16 -14.45 -8.67
CA LEU A 197 -3.90 -14.72 -7.97
C LEU A 197 -3.52 -16.18 -8.19
N GLY A 198 -2.54 -16.43 -9.05
CA GLY A 198 -2.26 -17.79 -9.56
C GLY A 198 -3.46 -18.35 -10.31
N ASP A 199 -3.96 -19.49 -9.85
CA ASP A 199 -5.15 -20.14 -10.44
C ASP A 199 -6.45 -19.82 -9.66
N HIS A 200 -6.39 -18.90 -8.71
CA HIS A 200 -7.52 -18.54 -7.87
C HIS A 200 -8.11 -17.19 -8.27
N TRP A 201 -9.43 -17.06 -8.16
CA TRP A 201 -10.19 -15.86 -8.46
C TRP A 201 -10.91 -15.37 -7.21
N TYR A 202 -10.69 -14.10 -6.85
CA TYR A 202 -11.20 -13.52 -5.63
C TYR A 202 -12.03 -12.27 -5.93
N PRO A 203 -13.28 -12.18 -5.44
CA PRO A 203 -13.96 -10.91 -5.37
C PRO A 203 -13.25 -10.04 -4.34
N VAL A 204 -12.92 -8.80 -4.73
CA VAL A 204 -12.22 -7.83 -3.88
C VAL A 204 -12.96 -6.51 -3.85
N GLU A 205 -12.85 -5.79 -2.73
CA GLU A 205 -13.52 -4.50 -2.54
C GLU A 205 -12.68 -3.55 -1.68
N ALA A 206 -13.08 -2.28 -1.62
CA ALA A 206 -12.42 -1.27 -0.80
C ALA A 206 -12.24 -1.76 0.65
N GLY A 207 -11.03 -1.60 1.18
CA GLY A 207 -10.60 -2.08 2.49
C GLY A 207 -9.86 -3.41 2.47
N ASP A 208 -9.93 -4.19 1.39
CA ASP A 208 -9.17 -5.43 1.25
C ASP A 208 -7.68 -5.13 1.03
N PHE A 209 -6.84 -6.05 1.50
CA PHE A 209 -5.40 -6.05 1.25
C PHE A 209 -4.99 -7.35 0.55
N ILE A 210 -4.06 -7.23 -0.41
CA ILE A 210 -3.46 -8.37 -1.12
C ILE A 210 -1.94 -8.31 -1.00
N TRP A 211 -1.31 -9.41 -0.61
CA TRP A 211 0.12 -9.64 -0.81
C TRP A 211 0.31 -10.67 -1.92
N MET A 212 1.29 -10.41 -2.78
CA MET A 212 1.66 -11.27 -3.92
C MET A 212 3.16 -11.51 -3.91
N ALA A 213 3.55 -12.78 -3.87
CA ALA A 213 4.94 -13.19 -3.97
C ALA A 213 5.50 -12.92 -5.38
N PRO A 214 6.84 -12.86 -5.54
CA PRO A 214 7.48 -12.83 -6.86
C PRO A 214 6.97 -13.92 -7.80
N TYR A 215 6.83 -13.59 -9.09
CA TYR A 215 6.39 -14.47 -10.16
C TYR A 215 4.97 -15.03 -10.06
N LEU A 216 4.15 -14.56 -9.13
CA LEU A 216 2.74 -14.95 -9.08
C LEU A 216 2.00 -14.40 -10.31
N PRO A 217 1.34 -15.26 -11.13
CA PRO A 217 0.44 -14.78 -12.18
C PRO A 217 -0.71 -13.98 -11.57
N GLN A 218 -0.93 -12.76 -12.06
CA GLN A 218 -1.94 -11.85 -11.50
C GLN A 218 -2.72 -11.13 -12.59
N TRP A 219 -3.97 -10.82 -12.29
CA TRP A 219 -4.83 -10.03 -13.15
C TRP A 219 -5.93 -9.37 -12.34
N PHE A 220 -6.34 -8.16 -12.72
CA PHE A 220 -7.43 -7.42 -12.08
C PHE A 220 -8.41 -6.90 -13.13
N GLY A 221 -9.71 -7.01 -12.83
CA GLY A 221 -10.79 -6.38 -13.57
C GLY A 221 -11.75 -5.67 -12.62
N ALA A 222 -12.02 -4.39 -12.92
CA ALA A 222 -12.94 -3.57 -12.15
C ALA A 222 -14.40 -3.96 -12.43
N LEU A 223 -15.19 -4.12 -11.39
CA LEU A 223 -16.62 -4.40 -11.47
C LEU A 223 -17.45 -3.25 -10.89
N GLY A 224 -18.75 -3.29 -11.20
CA GLY A 224 -19.69 -2.29 -10.68
C GLY A 224 -19.78 -1.03 -11.53
N LYS A 225 -20.32 0.04 -10.93
CA LYS A 225 -20.64 1.31 -11.65
C LYS A 225 -19.77 2.49 -11.22
N LYS A 226 -18.80 2.25 -10.35
CA LYS A 226 -17.85 3.24 -9.86
C LYS A 226 -16.43 2.77 -10.17
N PRO A 227 -15.47 3.68 -10.39
CA PRO A 227 -14.08 3.30 -10.56
C PRO A 227 -13.55 2.49 -9.38
N ALA A 228 -12.71 1.50 -9.66
CA ALA A 228 -11.92 0.82 -8.65
C ALA A 228 -10.53 1.46 -8.57
N ARG A 229 -10.00 1.63 -7.36
CA ARG A 229 -8.67 2.22 -7.12
C ARG A 229 -7.95 1.47 -6.03
N TYR A 230 -6.66 1.24 -6.24
CA TYR A 230 -5.79 0.66 -5.22
C TYR A 230 -4.45 1.38 -5.12
N LEU A 231 -3.83 1.28 -3.95
CA LEU A 231 -2.43 1.64 -3.68
C LEU A 231 -1.61 0.36 -3.77
N ILE A 232 -0.56 0.35 -4.59
CA ILE A 232 0.30 -0.82 -4.77
C ILE A 232 1.77 -0.47 -4.49
N PHE A 233 2.38 -1.26 -3.61
CA PHE A 233 3.82 -1.34 -3.40
C PHE A 233 4.43 -2.34 -4.40
N LYS A 234 5.63 -2.02 -4.88
CA LYS A 234 6.47 -2.90 -5.70
C LYS A 234 7.89 -2.89 -5.17
N ASP A 235 8.49 -4.06 -5.02
CA ASP A 235 9.94 -4.16 -4.89
C ASP A 235 10.58 -3.73 -6.22
N TRP A 236 11.53 -2.79 -6.21
CA TRP A 236 11.95 -2.09 -7.42
C TRP A 236 13.46 -1.86 -7.44
N ASN A 237 14.08 -1.82 -8.62
CA ASN A 237 15.50 -1.46 -8.84
C ASN A 237 16.56 -2.29 -8.09
N ARG A 238 16.21 -3.28 -7.30
CA ARG A 238 17.09 -4.20 -6.57
C ARG A 238 16.59 -5.62 -6.69
N LEU A 239 16.31 -6.00 -7.94
CA LEU A 239 15.84 -7.33 -8.24
C LEU A 239 17.01 -8.33 -8.13
N PRO A 240 16.75 -9.58 -7.72
CA PRO A 240 17.78 -10.61 -7.62
C PRO A 240 18.40 -10.98 -8.95
#